data_d35e2538b24651179b13a40a5586231a
#
_entry.id   d35e2538b24651179b13a40a5586231a
#
_cell.length_a   1.000
_cell.length_b   1.000
_cell.length_c   1.000
_cell.angle_alpha   90.00
_cell.angle_beta   90.00
_cell.angle_gamma   90.00
#
_symmetry.space_group_name_H-M   'P 1'
#
loop_
_entity.id
_entity.type
_entity.pdbx_description
1 polymer ?
#
loop_
_entity_poly.entity_id
_entity_poly.type
_entity_poly.pdbx_seq_one_letter_code
_entity_poly.pdbx_strand_id
1 'polypeptide(L)'
;VRLFILFAANPTAGMDWSDAAVEANHRVVQHLLTMPELLLSWDGEAHVMDAWMEARLDQRTLEWAEAMESYDLRKAVEISHFELVKDLNWYLRRAPGSAELGRKVLERWAHLLAVSTPHMAEAWWASAGHDDLLASRVLDMPAPLSQAAQLRLDQEAHLRGMLDQARRVKTVAERHLDGPARTATFVVSAPWRRSLAEAALEHLAADQPIKAFAGRVASFGLVDDARTGELMGFWGKRMLPQVFKWDDEIRRILLSGLDEAANLAANAAFIAETLELEHVEVVMAESPEDTTERGGAAMP
;
A
#
# COMPACT_ATOMS: atom_id res chain seq x y z
N VAL A 1 11.49 -3.45 26.98
CA VAL A 1 10.46 -2.87 27.87
C VAL A 1 9.92 -1.55 27.31
N ARG A 2 10.76 -0.50 27.03
CA ARG A 2 10.29 0.81 26.55
C ARG A 2 9.45 0.69 25.27
N LEU A 3 9.90 -0.07 24.27
CA LEU A 3 9.16 -0.32 23.04
C LEU A 3 7.77 -0.93 23.33
N PHE A 4 7.72 -1.94 24.22
CA PHE A 4 6.44 -2.55 24.62
C PHE A 4 5.49 -1.52 25.23
N ILE A 5 5.94 -0.69 26.16
CA ILE A 5 5.10 0.31 26.84
C ILE A 5 4.54 1.34 25.82
N LEU A 6 5.37 1.82 24.91
CA LEU A 6 4.95 2.82 23.92
C LEU A 6 4.03 2.26 22.83
N PHE A 7 4.16 0.95 22.55
CA PHE A 7 3.35 0.28 21.52
C PHE A 7 2.05 -0.33 22.04
N ALA A 8 2.02 -0.78 23.32
CA ALA A 8 0.87 -1.51 23.86
C ALA A 8 -0.39 -0.65 23.97
N ALA A 9 -0.25 0.62 24.38
CA ALA A 9 -1.38 1.52 24.52
C ALA A 9 -0.94 3.00 24.39
N ASN A 10 -1.86 3.86 24.02
CA ASN A 10 -1.66 5.31 24.11
C ASN A 10 -1.60 5.75 25.57
N PRO A 11 -0.92 6.87 25.89
CA PRO A 11 -0.68 7.33 27.27
C PRO A 11 -1.94 7.50 28.14
N THR A 12 -3.09 7.69 27.51
CA THR A 12 -4.40 7.87 28.18
C THR A 12 -5.17 6.57 28.39
N ALA A 13 -4.67 5.44 27.87
CA ALA A 13 -5.33 4.14 27.97
C ALA A 13 -4.66 3.25 29.00
N GLY A 14 -5.46 2.42 29.67
CA GLY A 14 -4.94 1.37 30.56
C GLY A 14 -4.18 0.29 29.77
N MET A 15 -3.15 -0.29 30.37
CA MET A 15 -2.35 -1.34 29.76
C MET A 15 -2.12 -2.47 30.77
N ASP A 16 -2.31 -3.72 30.31
CA ASP A 16 -1.95 -4.88 31.08
C ASP A 16 -0.52 -5.33 30.71
N TRP A 17 0.25 -5.74 31.73
CA TRP A 17 1.57 -6.30 31.52
C TRP A 17 1.47 -7.71 30.91
N SER A 18 2.29 -7.96 29.89
CA SER A 18 2.39 -9.27 29.25
C SER A 18 3.84 -9.60 28.91
N ASP A 19 4.39 -10.62 29.60
CA ASP A 19 5.75 -11.10 29.33
C ASP A 19 5.91 -11.59 27.89
N ALA A 20 4.89 -12.26 27.34
CA ALA A 20 4.89 -12.72 25.95
C ALA A 20 4.95 -11.53 24.96
N ALA A 21 4.25 -10.44 25.24
CA ALA A 21 4.30 -9.25 24.42
C ALA A 21 5.64 -8.51 24.54
N VAL A 22 6.25 -8.48 25.73
CA VAL A 22 7.62 -7.95 25.93
C VAL A 22 8.62 -8.75 25.12
N GLU A 23 8.54 -10.08 25.15
CA GLU A 23 9.39 -10.97 24.36
C GLU A 23 9.20 -10.79 22.85
N ALA A 24 7.97 -10.63 22.40
CA ALA A 24 7.68 -10.34 20.98
C ALA A 24 8.33 -9.02 20.53
N ASN A 25 8.22 -7.96 21.33
CA ASN A 25 8.91 -6.70 21.07
C ASN A 25 10.44 -6.80 21.14
N HIS A 26 10.98 -7.68 22.00
CA HIS A 26 12.42 -7.97 22.02
C HIS A 26 12.89 -8.56 20.70
N ARG A 27 12.15 -9.50 20.12
CA ARG A 27 12.47 -10.07 18.79
C ARG A 27 12.45 -9.01 17.69
N VAL A 28 11.52 -8.04 17.76
CA VAL A 28 11.50 -6.90 16.81
C VAL A 28 12.79 -6.08 16.92
N VAL A 29 13.22 -5.75 18.15
CA VAL A 29 14.49 -5.02 18.37
C VAL A 29 15.68 -5.83 17.84
N GLN A 30 15.75 -7.13 18.10
CA GLN A 30 16.81 -8.00 17.58
C GLN A 30 16.85 -8.01 16.05
N HIS A 31 15.70 -8.06 15.41
CA HIS A 31 15.61 -7.97 13.94
C HIS A 31 16.10 -6.61 13.43
N LEU A 32 15.67 -5.51 14.06
CA LEU A 32 16.11 -4.17 13.67
C LEU A 32 17.62 -3.96 13.84
N LEU A 33 18.26 -4.62 14.80
CA LEU A 33 19.72 -4.55 14.96
C LEU A 33 20.50 -5.13 13.78
N THR A 34 19.89 -5.96 12.94
CA THR A 34 20.53 -6.50 11.72
C THR A 34 20.35 -5.59 10.49
N MET A 35 19.49 -4.59 10.55
CA MET A 35 19.17 -3.74 9.39
C MET A 35 20.34 -2.86 8.91
N PRO A 36 21.18 -2.26 9.79
CA PRO A 36 22.31 -1.48 9.32
C PRO A 36 23.27 -2.26 8.42
N GLU A 37 23.61 -3.50 8.81
CA GLU A 37 24.47 -4.36 8.01
C GLU A 37 23.82 -4.66 6.64
N LEU A 38 22.52 -4.99 6.62
CA LEU A 38 21.76 -5.21 5.39
C LEU A 38 21.78 -3.97 4.50
N LEU A 39 21.42 -2.80 5.01
CA LEU A 39 21.29 -1.57 4.23
C LEU A 39 22.64 -1.08 3.70
N LEU A 40 23.71 -1.23 4.47
CA LEU A 40 25.06 -0.84 4.07
C LEU A 40 25.73 -1.87 3.14
N SER A 41 25.20 -3.09 3.05
CA SER A 41 25.68 -4.10 2.10
C SER A 41 25.13 -3.94 0.70
N TRP A 42 24.17 -3.01 0.50
CA TRP A 42 23.62 -2.76 -0.83
C TRP A 42 24.67 -2.14 -1.75
N ASP A 43 24.85 -2.75 -2.92
CA ASP A 43 25.81 -2.35 -3.96
C ASP A 43 25.23 -2.33 -5.37
N GLY A 44 23.89 -2.51 -5.47
CA GLY A 44 23.17 -2.48 -6.73
C GLY A 44 23.21 -1.12 -7.43
N GLU A 45 22.97 -1.13 -8.71
CA GLU A 45 22.75 0.09 -9.49
C GLU A 45 21.38 0.70 -9.13
N ALA A 46 21.22 2.00 -9.42
CA ALA A 46 19.97 2.71 -9.22
C ALA A 46 18.82 2.03 -10.00
N HIS A 47 17.72 1.78 -9.33
CA HIS A 47 16.56 1.07 -9.85
C HIS A 47 15.30 1.95 -9.78
N VAL A 48 14.34 1.71 -10.69
CA VAL A 48 13.06 2.44 -10.70
C VAL A 48 12.31 2.37 -9.35
N MET A 49 12.48 1.28 -8.62
CA MET A 49 11.90 1.11 -7.29
C MET A 49 12.56 1.96 -6.21
N ASP A 50 13.76 2.52 -6.43
CA ASP A 50 14.40 3.42 -5.48
C ASP A 50 13.54 4.66 -5.25
N ALA A 51 12.98 5.23 -6.32
CA ALA A 51 12.07 6.37 -6.24
C ALA A 51 10.75 6.04 -5.51
N TRP A 52 10.30 4.78 -5.56
CA TRP A 52 9.18 4.33 -4.74
C TRP A 52 9.56 4.25 -3.26
N MET A 53 10.72 3.66 -2.94
CA MET A 53 11.16 3.54 -1.55
C MET A 53 11.44 4.89 -0.91
N GLU A 54 12.01 5.84 -1.67
CA GLU A 54 12.17 7.23 -1.23
C GLU A 54 10.84 7.91 -0.93
N ALA A 55 9.87 7.83 -1.85
CA ALA A 55 8.55 8.39 -1.65
C ALA A 55 7.84 7.74 -0.44
N ARG A 56 8.04 6.43 -0.24
CA ARG A 56 7.49 5.72 0.91
C ARG A 56 8.15 6.16 2.22
N LEU A 57 9.46 6.33 2.24
CA LEU A 57 10.19 6.82 3.39
C LEU A 57 9.75 8.24 3.76
N ASP A 58 9.59 9.11 2.78
CA ASP A 58 9.07 10.46 2.97
C ASP A 58 7.64 10.45 3.53
N GLN A 59 6.75 9.63 2.96
CA GLN A 59 5.40 9.46 3.48
C GLN A 59 5.40 8.99 4.94
N ARG A 60 6.18 7.96 5.26
CA ARG A 60 6.28 7.41 6.62
C ARG A 60 6.86 8.43 7.60
N THR A 61 7.79 9.28 7.14
CA THR A 61 8.34 10.37 7.97
C THR A 61 7.28 11.40 8.30
N LEU A 62 6.46 11.81 7.33
CA LEU A 62 5.34 12.75 7.53
C LEU A 62 4.27 12.16 8.45
N GLU A 63 3.85 10.92 8.22
CA GLU A 63 2.88 10.21 9.07
C GLU A 63 3.40 10.06 10.52
N TRP A 64 4.69 9.77 10.68
CA TRP A 64 5.33 9.67 11.98
C TRP A 64 5.35 11.01 12.70
N ALA A 65 5.68 12.10 12.01
CA ALA A 65 5.69 13.44 12.60
C ALA A 65 4.29 13.86 13.05
N GLU A 66 3.25 13.63 12.23
CA GLU A 66 1.86 13.88 12.59
C GLU A 66 1.44 13.08 13.84
N ALA A 67 1.82 11.80 13.90
CA ALA A 67 1.56 10.96 15.08
C ALA A 67 2.28 11.49 16.33
N MET A 68 3.52 11.99 16.19
CA MET A 68 4.27 12.60 17.29
C MET A 68 3.62 13.91 17.75
N GLU A 69 3.20 14.78 16.85
CA GLU A 69 2.53 16.06 17.15
C GLU A 69 1.19 15.85 17.84
N SER A 70 0.46 14.80 17.46
CA SER A 70 -0.83 14.44 18.08
C SER A 70 -0.69 13.58 19.35
N TYR A 71 0.53 13.28 19.81
CA TYR A 71 0.83 12.38 20.93
C TYR A 71 0.33 10.94 20.73
N ASP A 72 0.10 10.49 19.47
CA ASP A 72 -0.16 9.10 19.14
C ASP A 72 1.15 8.30 19.06
N LEU A 73 1.77 8.09 20.24
CA LEU A 73 3.05 7.40 20.36
C LEU A 73 2.99 5.96 19.83
N ARG A 74 1.83 5.32 19.96
CA ARG A 74 1.63 3.96 19.43
C ARG A 74 1.77 3.95 17.91
N LYS A 75 1.12 4.91 17.22
CA LYS A 75 1.21 5.04 15.75
C LYS A 75 2.63 5.36 15.30
N ALA A 76 3.32 6.27 16.00
CA ALA A 76 4.71 6.60 15.71
C ALA A 76 5.63 5.37 15.83
N VAL A 77 5.45 4.55 16.87
CA VAL A 77 6.18 3.29 17.05
C VAL A 77 5.81 2.27 15.98
N GLU A 78 4.52 2.14 15.63
CA GLU A 78 4.06 1.25 14.56
C GLU A 78 4.78 1.58 13.24
N ILE A 79 4.85 2.84 12.86
CA ILE A 79 5.53 3.28 11.65
C ILE A 79 7.02 2.93 11.70
N SER A 80 7.72 3.33 12.77
CA SER A 80 9.17 3.19 12.85
C SER A 80 9.67 1.76 13.06
N HIS A 81 8.88 0.86 13.67
CA HIS A 81 9.33 -0.50 14.02
C HIS A 81 8.70 -1.60 13.18
N PHE A 82 7.55 -1.34 12.53
CA PHE A 82 6.81 -2.38 11.83
C PHE A 82 6.52 -2.03 10.37
N GLU A 83 6.00 -0.83 10.10
CA GLU A 83 5.60 -0.47 8.74
C GLU A 83 6.80 -0.30 7.80
N LEU A 84 7.86 0.37 8.26
CA LEU A 84 9.09 0.50 7.45
C LEU A 84 9.75 -0.85 7.17
N VAL A 85 9.68 -1.81 8.09
CA VAL A 85 10.15 -3.19 7.83
C VAL A 85 9.33 -3.85 6.71
N LYS A 86 8.01 -3.69 6.72
CA LYS A 86 7.13 -4.21 5.66
C LYS A 86 7.43 -3.55 4.31
N ASP A 87 7.63 -2.24 4.32
CA ASP A 87 7.94 -1.49 3.11
C ASP A 87 9.33 -1.90 2.54
N LEU A 88 10.34 -2.06 3.39
CA LEU A 88 11.66 -2.56 3.00
C LEU A 88 11.58 -3.98 2.42
N ASN A 89 10.85 -4.89 3.07
CA ASN A 89 10.65 -6.24 2.57
C ASN A 89 9.95 -6.27 1.22
N TRP A 90 9.02 -5.35 0.98
CA TRP A 90 8.41 -5.21 -0.35
C TRP A 90 9.41 -4.72 -1.39
N TYR A 91 10.19 -3.70 -1.05
CA TYR A 91 11.23 -3.18 -1.93
C TYR A 91 12.23 -4.27 -2.35
N LEU A 92 12.72 -5.05 -1.39
CA LEU A 92 13.71 -6.13 -1.64
C LEU A 92 13.19 -7.28 -2.51
N ARG A 93 11.88 -7.43 -2.64
CA ARG A 93 11.29 -8.36 -3.60
C ARG A 93 11.32 -7.83 -5.03
N ARG A 94 11.56 -6.54 -5.20
CA ARG A 94 11.46 -5.82 -6.47
C ARG A 94 12.80 -5.29 -6.98
N ALA A 95 13.74 -5.06 -6.09
CA ALA A 95 15.03 -4.45 -6.41
C ALA A 95 16.13 -4.91 -5.45
N PRO A 96 17.39 -4.96 -5.91
CA PRO A 96 18.50 -5.40 -5.06
C PRO A 96 18.94 -4.37 -4.02
N GLY A 97 18.60 -3.10 -4.22
CA GLY A 97 19.03 -1.98 -3.37
C GLY A 97 20.33 -1.33 -3.83
N SER A 98 20.29 -0.01 -4.00
CA SER A 98 21.47 0.80 -4.31
C SER A 98 22.15 1.30 -3.02
N ALA A 99 23.48 1.48 -3.06
CA ALA A 99 24.24 1.96 -1.91
C ALA A 99 23.78 3.34 -1.41
N GLU A 100 23.41 4.22 -2.33
CA GLU A 100 22.89 5.56 -2.00
C GLU A 100 21.58 5.49 -1.25
N LEU A 101 20.63 4.68 -1.76
CA LEU A 101 19.34 4.49 -1.11
C LEU A 101 19.50 3.81 0.26
N GLY A 102 20.36 2.79 0.37
CA GLY A 102 20.59 2.09 1.64
C GLY A 102 21.04 3.03 2.74
N ARG A 103 22.00 3.91 2.45
CA ARG A 103 22.45 4.95 3.38
C ARG A 103 21.34 5.93 3.74
N LYS A 104 20.61 6.43 2.76
CA LYS A 104 19.49 7.36 2.96
C LYS A 104 18.40 6.77 3.85
N VAL A 105 18.02 5.51 3.61
CA VAL A 105 17.04 4.78 4.43
C VAL A 105 17.56 4.63 5.86
N LEU A 106 18.82 4.19 6.03
CA LEU A 106 19.43 4.00 7.33
C LEU A 106 19.40 5.26 8.19
N GLU A 107 19.90 6.36 7.63
CA GLU A 107 20.00 7.64 8.34
C GLU A 107 18.63 8.20 8.73
N ARG A 108 17.67 8.21 7.79
CA ARG A 108 16.31 8.71 8.06
C ARG A 108 15.60 7.81 9.09
N TRP A 109 15.69 6.52 8.93
CA TRP A 109 15.05 5.57 9.83
C TRP A 109 15.64 5.63 11.26
N ALA A 110 16.94 5.86 11.41
CA ALA A 110 17.55 6.10 12.71
C ALA A 110 16.87 7.24 13.48
N HIS A 111 16.56 8.35 12.82
CA HIS A 111 15.81 9.44 13.46
C HIS A 111 14.42 9.01 13.96
N LEU A 112 13.69 8.21 13.18
CA LEU A 112 12.35 7.75 13.58
C LEU A 112 12.39 6.76 14.75
N LEU A 113 13.49 5.98 14.89
CA LEU A 113 13.71 5.05 16.00
C LEU A 113 14.12 5.76 17.30
N ALA A 114 14.70 6.96 17.22
CA ALA A 114 15.36 7.63 18.35
C ALA A 114 14.43 7.87 19.56
N VAL A 115 13.14 8.10 19.33
CA VAL A 115 12.17 8.36 20.42
C VAL A 115 11.93 7.12 21.28
N SER A 116 11.80 5.96 20.67
CA SER A 116 11.46 4.71 21.37
C SER A 116 12.68 3.85 21.72
N THR A 117 13.69 3.82 20.86
CA THR A 117 14.89 3.01 20.99
C THR A 117 16.17 3.82 20.76
N PRO A 118 16.46 4.87 21.60
CA PRO A 118 17.52 5.84 21.35
C PRO A 118 18.91 5.22 21.22
N HIS A 119 19.27 4.23 22.08
CA HIS A 119 20.59 3.61 21.98
C HIS A 119 20.77 2.80 20.69
N MET A 120 19.71 2.18 20.18
CA MET A 120 19.76 1.50 18.89
C MET A 120 19.87 2.51 17.74
N ALA A 121 19.15 3.62 17.82
CA ALA A 121 19.21 4.69 16.83
C ALA A 121 20.61 5.32 16.74
N GLU A 122 21.25 5.57 17.88
CA GLU A 122 22.66 6.04 17.94
C GLU A 122 23.63 5.02 17.34
N ALA A 123 23.43 3.73 17.60
CA ALA A 123 24.26 2.69 17.00
C ALA A 123 24.10 2.63 15.48
N TRP A 124 22.87 2.82 14.96
CA TRP A 124 22.61 2.91 13.53
C TRP A 124 23.30 4.14 12.92
N TRP A 125 23.21 5.29 13.58
CA TRP A 125 23.85 6.52 13.15
C TRP A 125 25.37 6.38 13.07
N ALA A 126 25.98 5.81 14.09
CA ALA A 126 27.41 5.52 14.09
C ALA A 126 27.81 4.52 12.99
N SER A 127 26.99 3.49 12.70
CA SER A 127 27.27 2.53 11.62
C SER A 127 27.23 3.19 10.22
N ALA A 128 26.47 4.28 10.05
CA ALA A 128 26.47 5.08 8.83
C ALA A 128 27.76 5.92 8.67
N GLY A 129 28.66 5.91 9.65
CA GLY A 129 29.95 6.61 9.62
C GLY A 129 29.92 8.01 10.22
N HIS A 130 28.91 8.32 11.04
CA HIS A 130 28.83 9.59 11.76
C HIS A 130 29.56 9.50 13.09
N ASP A 131 30.36 10.52 13.40
CA ASP A 131 31.16 10.61 14.66
C ASP A 131 30.44 11.40 15.76
N ASP A 132 29.33 12.08 15.41
CA ASP A 132 28.51 12.85 16.34
C ASP A 132 27.26 12.08 16.78
N LEU A 133 26.57 12.59 17.79
CA LEU A 133 25.35 11.97 18.30
C LEU A 133 24.15 12.33 17.45
N LEU A 134 23.34 11.36 17.09
CA LEU A 134 22.04 11.55 16.43
C LEU A 134 21.14 12.49 17.24
N ALA A 135 21.16 12.38 18.57
CA ALA A 135 20.39 13.23 19.48
C ALA A 135 20.74 14.73 19.36
N SER A 136 21.89 15.08 18.77
CA SER A 136 22.27 16.48 18.49
C SER A 136 21.79 16.98 17.12
N ARG A 137 21.19 16.11 16.32
CA ARG A 137 20.72 16.42 14.96
C ARG A 137 19.22 16.65 14.93
N VAL A 138 18.81 17.56 14.09
CA VAL A 138 17.40 17.78 13.77
C VAL A 138 17.03 16.92 12.56
N LEU A 139 15.90 16.24 12.66
CA LEU A 139 15.35 15.50 11.51
C LEU A 139 14.99 16.49 10.39
N ASP A 140 15.60 16.31 9.23
CA ASP A 140 15.24 17.06 8.05
C ASP A 140 13.91 16.51 7.50
N MET A 141 12.85 17.32 7.66
CA MET A 141 11.50 16.92 7.26
C MET A 141 11.34 16.98 5.75
N PRO A 142 10.82 15.92 5.13
CA PRO A 142 10.56 15.93 3.71
C PRO A 142 9.43 16.92 3.36
N ALA A 143 9.50 17.46 2.15
CA ALA A 143 8.38 18.20 1.59
C ALA A 143 7.15 17.28 1.40
N PRO A 144 5.92 17.84 1.34
CA PRO A 144 4.74 17.08 0.96
C PRO A 144 4.97 16.33 -0.37
N LEU A 145 4.42 15.13 -0.47
CA LEU A 145 4.62 14.29 -1.64
C LEU A 145 4.13 14.99 -2.92
N SER A 146 4.95 14.93 -3.95
CA SER A 146 4.53 15.35 -5.28
C SER A 146 3.47 14.39 -5.83
N GLN A 147 2.66 14.85 -6.79
CA GLN A 147 1.69 13.98 -7.47
C GLN A 147 2.36 12.76 -8.11
N ALA A 148 3.55 12.92 -8.68
CA ALA A 148 4.30 11.81 -9.27
C ALA A 148 4.77 10.79 -8.21
N ALA A 149 5.21 11.25 -7.05
CA ALA A 149 5.57 10.38 -5.93
C ALA A 149 4.35 9.63 -5.40
N GLN A 150 3.22 10.32 -5.21
CA GLN A 150 1.96 9.71 -4.79
C GLN A 150 1.48 8.66 -5.78
N LEU A 151 1.53 8.93 -7.09
CA LEU A 151 1.14 7.97 -8.12
C LEU A 151 2.00 6.70 -8.07
N ARG A 152 3.31 6.80 -7.82
CA ARG A 152 4.18 5.62 -7.62
C ARG A 152 3.75 4.79 -6.41
N LEU A 153 3.39 5.44 -5.31
CA LEU A 153 2.88 4.75 -4.13
C LEU A 153 1.57 4.02 -4.44
N ASP A 154 0.68 4.65 -5.18
CA ASP A 154 -0.61 4.10 -5.56
C ASP A 154 -0.48 2.93 -6.56
N GLN A 155 0.48 3.00 -7.49
CA GLN A 155 0.81 1.90 -8.40
C GLN A 155 1.22 0.62 -7.64
N GLU A 156 2.10 0.74 -6.66
CA GLU A 156 2.53 -0.40 -5.86
C GLU A 156 1.46 -0.87 -4.86
N ALA A 157 0.65 0.03 -4.31
CA ALA A 157 -0.48 -0.33 -3.46
C ALA A 157 -1.54 -1.12 -4.24
N HIS A 158 -1.89 -0.67 -5.45
CA HIS A 158 -2.75 -1.38 -6.37
C HIS A 158 -2.20 -2.78 -6.69
N LEU A 159 -0.92 -2.88 -7.07
CA LEU A 159 -0.29 -4.17 -7.36
C LEU A 159 -0.35 -5.14 -6.17
N ARG A 160 -0.07 -4.66 -4.95
CA ARG A 160 -0.18 -5.47 -3.72
C ARG A 160 -1.61 -5.97 -3.51
N GLY A 161 -2.60 -5.09 -3.63
CA GLY A 161 -4.01 -5.44 -3.50
C GLY A 161 -4.44 -6.50 -4.52
N MET A 162 -4.02 -6.35 -5.77
CA MET A 162 -4.31 -7.31 -6.83
C MET A 162 -3.63 -8.67 -6.61
N LEU A 163 -2.39 -8.68 -6.12
CA LEU A 163 -1.69 -9.92 -5.75
C LEU A 163 -2.39 -10.66 -4.61
N ASP A 164 -2.85 -9.95 -3.59
CA ASP A 164 -3.55 -10.56 -2.46
C ASP A 164 -4.91 -11.14 -2.86
N GLN A 165 -5.62 -10.45 -3.75
CA GLN A 165 -6.86 -10.98 -4.32
C GLN A 165 -6.60 -12.20 -5.20
N ALA A 166 -5.62 -12.12 -6.10
CA ALA A 166 -5.26 -13.22 -6.98
C ALA A 166 -4.86 -14.48 -6.20
N ARG A 167 -4.13 -14.34 -5.08
CA ARG A 167 -3.83 -15.47 -4.18
C ARG A 167 -5.09 -16.11 -3.62
N ARG A 168 -6.05 -15.30 -3.17
CA ARG A 168 -7.34 -15.80 -2.65
C ARG A 168 -8.11 -16.55 -3.72
N VAL A 169 -8.20 -15.97 -4.93
CA VAL A 169 -8.87 -16.59 -6.08
C VAL A 169 -8.17 -17.90 -6.48
N LYS A 170 -6.82 -17.89 -6.60
CA LYS A 170 -6.02 -19.08 -6.88
C LYS A 170 -6.30 -20.19 -5.87
N THR A 171 -6.25 -19.88 -4.57
CA THR A 171 -6.52 -20.86 -3.50
C THR A 171 -7.92 -21.48 -3.61
N VAL A 172 -8.93 -20.69 -4.00
CA VAL A 172 -10.29 -21.21 -4.20
C VAL A 172 -10.38 -22.04 -5.48
N ALA A 173 -9.80 -21.56 -6.59
CA ALA A 173 -9.84 -22.24 -7.87
C ALA A 173 -9.15 -23.62 -7.82
N GLU A 174 -8.00 -23.73 -7.17
CA GLU A 174 -7.24 -24.98 -7.03
C GLU A 174 -7.97 -26.09 -6.26
N ARG A 175 -8.99 -25.74 -5.47
CA ARG A 175 -9.88 -26.75 -4.84
C ARG A 175 -10.81 -27.45 -5.85
N HIS A 176 -10.98 -26.85 -7.03
CA HIS A 176 -11.88 -27.32 -8.08
C HIS A 176 -11.14 -27.73 -9.37
N LEU A 177 -9.81 -27.62 -9.39
CA LEU A 177 -8.95 -28.00 -10.49
C LEU A 177 -8.26 -29.33 -10.17
N ASP A 178 -7.97 -30.12 -11.20
CA ASP A 178 -7.17 -31.35 -11.09
C ASP A 178 -5.66 -31.09 -10.99
N GLY A 179 -5.26 -29.94 -10.41
CA GLY A 179 -3.86 -29.53 -10.25
C GLY A 179 -3.69 -28.04 -9.98
N PRO A 180 -2.44 -27.57 -9.86
CA PRO A 180 -2.18 -26.16 -9.61
C PRO A 180 -2.63 -25.29 -10.79
N ALA A 181 -3.11 -24.08 -10.48
CA ALA A 181 -3.40 -23.07 -11.50
C ALA A 181 -2.10 -22.63 -12.18
N ARG A 182 -2.07 -22.65 -13.51
CA ARG A 182 -0.88 -22.31 -14.32
C ARG A 182 -0.97 -20.94 -14.96
N THR A 183 -2.19 -20.45 -15.17
CA THR A 183 -2.43 -19.18 -15.85
C THR A 183 -3.42 -18.34 -15.06
N ALA A 184 -3.30 -17.01 -15.16
CA ALA A 184 -4.28 -16.07 -14.65
C ALA A 184 -4.55 -14.98 -15.67
N THR A 185 -5.82 -14.63 -15.83
CA THR A 185 -6.24 -13.46 -16.62
C THR A 185 -6.77 -12.39 -15.68
N PHE A 186 -6.14 -11.24 -15.68
CA PHE A 186 -6.61 -10.05 -14.98
C PHE A 186 -7.53 -9.28 -15.92
N VAL A 187 -8.80 -9.16 -15.54
CA VAL A 187 -9.79 -8.41 -16.32
C VAL A 187 -9.94 -7.03 -15.71
N VAL A 188 -9.42 -6.02 -16.39
CA VAL A 188 -9.53 -4.62 -15.99
C VAL A 188 -10.87 -4.06 -16.41
N SER A 189 -11.52 -3.32 -15.54
CA SER A 189 -12.83 -2.71 -15.80
C SER A 189 -12.78 -1.73 -16.96
N ALA A 190 -13.85 -1.73 -17.76
CA ALA A 190 -14.00 -0.76 -18.86
C ALA A 190 -13.97 0.68 -18.33
N PRO A 191 -13.43 1.65 -19.09
CA PRO A 191 -13.24 3.05 -18.64
C PRO A 191 -14.50 3.72 -18.10
N TRP A 192 -15.67 3.41 -18.68
CA TRP A 192 -16.94 3.97 -18.23
C TRP A 192 -17.30 3.57 -16.78
N ARG A 193 -16.88 2.38 -16.32
CA ARG A 193 -17.10 1.95 -14.93
C ARG A 193 -16.28 2.78 -13.95
N ARG A 194 -15.04 3.07 -14.32
CA ARG A 194 -14.19 3.95 -13.55
C ARG A 194 -14.78 5.35 -13.44
N SER A 195 -15.16 5.96 -14.56
CA SER A 195 -15.81 7.27 -14.57
C SER A 195 -17.09 7.31 -13.72
N LEU A 196 -17.84 6.21 -13.69
CA LEU A 196 -19.03 6.10 -12.86
C LEU A 196 -18.69 5.99 -11.35
N ALA A 197 -17.63 5.27 -11.01
CA ALA A 197 -17.14 5.18 -9.64
C ALA A 197 -16.56 6.51 -9.13
N GLU A 198 -15.80 7.21 -9.96
CA GLU A 198 -15.30 8.57 -9.68
C GLU A 198 -16.45 9.54 -9.41
N ALA A 199 -17.48 9.54 -10.29
CA ALA A 199 -18.68 10.34 -10.11
C ALA A 199 -19.47 9.98 -8.83
N ALA A 200 -19.48 8.70 -8.43
CA ALA A 200 -20.09 8.26 -7.19
C ALA A 200 -19.34 8.78 -5.96
N LEU A 201 -18.00 8.79 -6.00
CA LEU A 201 -17.16 9.34 -4.92
C LEU A 201 -17.32 10.86 -4.80
N GLU A 202 -17.39 11.59 -5.91
CA GLU A 202 -17.70 13.02 -5.93
C GLU A 202 -19.08 13.31 -5.31
N HIS A 203 -20.06 12.49 -5.64
CA HIS A 203 -21.41 12.60 -5.09
C HIS A 203 -21.43 12.36 -3.58
N LEU A 204 -20.66 11.38 -3.11
CA LEU A 204 -20.48 11.12 -1.68
C LEU A 204 -19.81 12.29 -0.97
N ALA A 205 -18.74 12.84 -1.54
CA ALA A 205 -18.03 14.00 -0.98
C ALA A 205 -18.90 15.24 -0.86
N ALA A 206 -19.92 15.37 -1.73
CA ALA A 206 -20.91 16.43 -1.68
C ALA A 206 -22.08 16.17 -0.69
N ASP A 207 -22.01 15.11 0.10
CA ASP A 207 -23.04 14.68 1.09
C ASP A 207 -24.45 14.56 0.49
N GLN A 208 -24.54 14.11 -0.76
CA GLN A 208 -25.79 13.97 -1.46
C GLN A 208 -26.43 12.59 -1.20
N PRO A 209 -27.77 12.48 -1.12
CA PRO A 209 -28.45 11.21 -0.93
C PRO A 209 -28.14 10.21 -2.06
N ILE A 210 -27.85 8.96 -1.73
CA ILE A 210 -27.54 7.88 -2.70
C ILE A 210 -28.61 7.78 -3.81
N LYS A 211 -29.89 8.01 -3.46
CA LYS A 211 -31.00 7.98 -4.43
C LYS A 211 -30.89 9.07 -5.52
N ALA A 212 -30.28 10.21 -5.21
CA ALA A 212 -30.10 11.29 -6.19
C ALA A 212 -29.00 10.96 -7.22
N PHE A 213 -28.06 10.05 -6.91
CA PHE A 213 -27.02 9.61 -7.83
C PHE A 213 -27.61 8.90 -9.07
N ALA A 214 -28.67 8.14 -8.89
CA ALA A 214 -29.34 7.44 -9.99
C ALA A 214 -29.82 8.39 -11.11
N GLY A 215 -30.35 9.56 -10.75
CA GLY A 215 -30.73 10.60 -11.73
C GLY A 215 -29.51 11.27 -12.38
N ARG A 216 -28.40 11.37 -11.65
CA ARG A 216 -27.15 11.95 -12.16
C ARG A 216 -26.45 11.04 -13.17
N VAL A 217 -26.51 9.73 -13.01
CA VAL A 217 -25.90 8.75 -13.94
C VAL A 217 -26.45 8.90 -15.36
N ALA A 218 -27.75 9.08 -15.50
CA ALA A 218 -28.38 9.30 -16.80
C ALA A 218 -27.92 10.60 -17.50
N SER A 219 -27.53 11.61 -16.73
CA SER A 219 -27.06 12.90 -17.27
C SER A 219 -25.62 12.89 -17.78
N PHE A 220 -24.81 11.88 -17.42
CA PHE A 220 -23.41 11.81 -17.84
C PHE A 220 -23.21 11.30 -19.28
N GLY A 221 -24.24 10.74 -19.91
CA GLY A 221 -24.12 10.18 -21.26
C GLY A 221 -23.06 9.07 -21.36
N LEU A 222 -22.69 8.47 -20.24
CA LEU A 222 -21.61 7.47 -20.14
C LEU A 222 -22.02 6.11 -20.73
N VAL A 223 -23.31 5.92 -20.99
CA VAL A 223 -23.89 4.65 -21.45
C VAL A 223 -25.01 4.92 -22.43
N ASP A 224 -25.13 4.08 -23.43
CA ASP A 224 -26.30 4.14 -24.35
C ASP A 224 -27.61 3.80 -23.59
N ASP A 225 -28.75 4.27 -24.12
CA ASP A 225 -30.04 4.12 -23.46
C ASP A 225 -30.44 2.65 -23.22
N ALA A 226 -29.95 1.70 -24.03
CA ALA A 226 -30.23 0.27 -23.88
C ALA A 226 -29.49 -0.34 -22.67
N ARG A 227 -28.26 0.11 -22.40
CA ARG A 227 -27.45 -0.34 -21.27
C ARG A 227 -27.80 0.36 -19.97
N THR A 228 -28.39 1.55 -20.03
CA THR A 228 -28.70 2.36 -18.84
C THR A 228 -29.59 1.60 -17.86
N GLY A 229 -30.61 0.85 -18.36
CA GLY A 229 -31.51 0.07 -17.51
C GLY A 229 -30.84 -1.07 -16.74
N GLU A 230 -30.00 -1.84 -17.41
CA GLU A 230 -29.25 -2.95 -16.82
C GLU A 230 -28.20 -2.45 -15.82
N LEU A 231 -27.51 -1.39 -16.20
CA LEU A 231 -26.49 -0.76 -15.36
C LEU A 231 -27.07 -0.15 -14.09
N MET A 232 -28.22 0.51 -14.19
CA MET A 232 -28.93 1.06 -13.03
C MET A 232 -29.35 -0.05 -12.06
N GLY A 233 -29.76 -1.22 -12.58
CA GLY A 233 -30.08 -2.38 -11.76
C GLY A 233 -28.86 -2.97 -11.04
N PHE A 234 -27.78 -3.18 -11.74
CA PHE A 234 -26.54 -3.77 -11.20
C PHE A 234 -25.79 -2.76 -10.31
N TRP A 235 -25.55 -1.56 -10.83
CA TRP A 235 -24.81 -0.51 -10.12
C TRP A 235 -25.55 -0.01 -8.89
N GLY A 236 -26.83 0.34 -9.04
CA GLY A 236 -27.61 0.88 -7.93
C GLY A 236 -27.82 -0.10 -6.79
N LYS A 237 -27.95 -1.40 -7.08
CA LYS A 237 -28.22 -2.41 -6.05
C LYS A 237 -26.97 -3.08 -5.48
N ARG A 238 -25.91 -3.23 -6.28
CA ARG A 238 -24.72 -3.99 -5.86
C ARG A 238 -23.47 -3.14 -5.72
N MET A 239 -23.16 -2.28 -6.68
CA MET A 239 -21.86 -1.58 -6.71
C MET A 239 -21.86 -0.30 -5.88
N LEU A 240 -22.85 0.57 -6.01
CA LEU A 240 -22.92 1.81 -5.21
C LEU A 240 -22.80 1.59 -3.71
N PRO A 241 -23.48 0.61 -3.08
CA PRO A 241 -23.30 0.34 -1.66
C PRO A 241 -21.89 -0.12 -1.28
N GLN A 242 -21.13 -0.67 -2.24
CA GLN A 242 -19.73 -1.06 -2.01
C GLN A 242 -18.79 0.13 -2.17
N VAL A 243 -18.96 0.95 -3.22
CA VAL A 243 -18.17 2.18 -3.44
C VAL A 243 -18.21 3.09 -2.22
N PHE A 244 -19.39 3.21 -1.59
CA PHE A 244 -19.55 4.01 -0.36
C PHE A 244 -18.84 3.42 0.87
N LYS A 245 -18.47 2.14 0.84
CA LYS A 245 -17.76 1.45 1.94
C LYS A 245 -16.26 1.33 1.71
N TRP A 246 -15.76 1.74 0.55
CA TRP A 246 -14.33 1.71 0.28
C TRP A 246 -13.56 2.55 1.29
N ASP A 247 -12.42 2.03 1.70
CA ASP A 247 -11.47 2.80 2.51
C ASP A 247 -10.82 3.93 1.70
N ASP A 248 -10.13 4.81 2.40
CA ASP A 248 -9.53 5.99 1.79
C ASP A 248 -8.39 5.64 0.83
N GLU A 249 -7.72 4.50 1.00
CA GLU A 249 -6.67 4.03 0.09
C GLU A 249 -7.24 3.64 -1.26
N ILE A 250 -8.31 2.83 -1.29
CA ILE A 250 -8.99 2.43 -2.52
C ILE A 250 -9.55 3.65 -3.25
N ARG A 251 -10.19 4.58 -2.53
CA ARG A 251 -10.70 5.83 -3.09
C ARG A 251 -9.59 6.66 -3.72
N ARG A 252 -8.47 6.80 -3.03
CA ARG A 252 -7.31 7.55 -3.52
C ARG A 252 -6.73 6.92 -4.77
N ILE A 253 -6.54 5.61 -4.81
CA ILE A 253 -6.03 4.87 -5.98
C ILE A 253 -6.95 5.08 -7.18
N LEU A 254 -8.25 4.99 -7.02
CA LEU A 254 -9.21 5.24 -8.08
C LEU A 254 -9.08 6.66 -8.65
N LEU A 255 -8.96 7.67 -7.76
CA LEU A 255 -8.87 9.08 -8.15
C LEU A 255 -7.48 9.52 -8.61
N SER A 256 -6.45 8.68 -8.44
CA SER A 256 -5.05 9.01 -8.76
C SER A 256 -4.76 9.15 -10.25
N GLY A 257 -5.67 8.72 -11.12
CA GLY A 257 -5.41 8.64 -12.56
C GLY A 257 -4.57 7.43 -12.97
N LEU A 258 -4.39 6.43 -12.08
CA LEU A 258 -3.66 5.20 -12.36
C LEU A 258 -4.24 4.49 -13.59
N ASP A 259 -3.39 4.14 -14.56
CA ASP A 259 -3.71 3.18 -15.61
C ASP A 259 -3.50 1.76 -15.08
N GLU A 260 -4.59 1.12 -14.67
CA GLU A 260 -4.55 -0.22 -14.06
C GLU A 260 -4.05 -1.28 -15.03
N ALA A 261 -4.48 -1.21 -16.29
CA ALA A 261 -4.07 -2.17 -17.32
C ALA A 261 -2.57 -2.06 -17.60
N ALA A 262 -2.07 -0.84 -17.79
CA ALA A 262 -0.65 -0.61 -17.99
C ALA A 262 0.17 -1.02 -16.76
N ASN A 263 -0.31 -0.73 -15.55
CA ASN A 263 0.38 -1.11 -14.32
C ASN A 263 0.47 -2.63 -14.16
N LEU A 264 -0.62 -3.36 -14.39
CA LEU A 264 -0.62 -4.83 -14.31
C LEU A 264 0.23 -5.45 -15.42
N ALA A 265 0.14 -4.96 -16.65
CA ALA A 265 0.91 -5.46 -17.79
C ALA A 265 2.43 -5.26 -17.57
N ALA A 266 2.84 -4.10 -17.08
CA ALA A 266 4.25 -3.82 -16.76
C ALA A 266 4.80 -4.74 -15.66
N ASN A 267 3.93 -5.26 -14.79
CA ASN A 267 4.30 -6.14 -13.68
C ASN A 267 3.94 -7.63 -13.91
N ALA A 268 3.52 -8.01 -15.13
CA ALA A 268 3.04 -9.37 -15.40
C ALA A 268 4.05 -10.47 -15.04
N ALA A 269 5.33 -10.27 -15.33
CA ALA A 269 6.40 -11.21 -14.97
C ALA A 269 6.52 -11.38 -13.44
N PHE A 270 6.54 -10.28 -12.70
CA PHE A 270 6.58 -10.31 -11.24
C PHE A 270 5.33 -10.94 -10.62
N ILE A 271 4.16 -10.71 -11.21
CA ILE A 271 2.90 -11.34 -10.78
C ILE A 271 2.99 -12.84 -11.01
N ALA A 272 3.45 -13.29 -12.19
CA ALA A 272 3.60 -14.70 -12.54
C ALA A 272 4.54 -15.41 -11.55
N GLU A 273 5.72 -14.85 -11.30
CA GLU A 273 6.68 -15.38 -10.35
C GLU A 273 6.09 -15.45 -8.93
N THR A 274 5.46 -14.35 -8.46
CA THR A 274 4.90 -14.25 -7.11
C THR A 274 3.76 -15.22 -6.85
N LEU A 275 2.97 -15.54 -7.88
CA LEU A 275 1.82 -16.45 -7.81
C LEU A 275 2.15 -17.86 -8.30
N GLU A 276 3.41 -18.13 -8.66
CA GLU A 276 3.85 -19.43 -9.22
C GLU A 276 3.02 -19.83 -10.44
N LEU A 277 2.84 -18.90 -11.39
CA LEU A 277 2.11 -19.09 -12.64
C LEU A 277 3.08 -19.15 -13.82
N GLU A 278 2.70 -19.90 -14.86
CA GLU A 278 3.45 -19.96 -16.12
C GLU A 278 3.16 -18.71 -16.99
N HIS A 279 1.93 -18.16 -16.89
CA HIS A 279 1.53 -17.03 -17.71
C HIS A 279 0.49 -16.14 -17.00
N VAL A 280 0.63 -14.84 -17.22
CA VAL A 280 -0.31 -13.80 -16.75
C VAL A 280 -0.74 -12.98 -17.97
N GLU A 281 -2.05 -12.87 -18.16
CA GLU A 281 -2.66 -12.05 -19.19
C GLU A 281 -3.43 -10.89 -18.55
N VAL A 282 -3.38 -9.73 -19.18
CA VAL A 282 -4.16 -8.55 -18.75
C VAL A 282 -5.05 -8.15 -19.91
N VAL A 283 -6.35 -8.16 -19.68
CA VAL A 283 -7.36 -7.82 -20.70
C VAL A 283 -8.30 -6.73 -20.18
N MET A 284 -8.79 -5.89 -21.06
CA MET A 284 -9.82 -4.93 -20.72
C MET A 284 -11.19 -5.55 -20.95
N ALA A 285 -12.12 -5.37 -20.03
CA ALA A 285 -13.49 -5.83 -20.20
C ALA A 285 -14.16 -5.01 -21.32
N GLU A 286 -14.65 -5.68 -22.35
CA GLU A 286 -15.37 -5.06 -23.45
C GLU A 286 -16.84 -4.86 -23.11
N SER A 287 -17.43 -5.79 -22.33
CA SER A 287 -18.83 -5.72 -21.88
C SER A 287 -18.98 -5.97 -20.37
N PRO A 288 -20.13 -5.58 -19.77
CA PRO A 288 -20.43 -5.93 -18.36
C PRO A 288 -20.46 -7.43 -18.09
N GLU A 289 -20.74 -8.24 -19.10
CA GLU A 289 -20.88 -9.71 -19.02
C GLU A 289 -19.51 -10.40 -18.98
N ASP A 290 -18.48 -9.80 -19.60
CA ASP A 290 -17.11 -10.37 -19.64
C ASP A 290 -16.55 -10.65 -18.25
N THR A 291 -16.93 -9.84 -17.26
CA THR A 291 -16.45 -10.03 -15.87
C THR A 291 -17.17 -11.17 -15.15
N THR A 292 -18.40 -11.51 -15.56
CA THR A 292 -19.20 -12.60 -14.96
C THR A 292 -18.87 -13.96 -15.57
N GLU A 293 -18.62 -14.02 -16.86
CA GLU A 293 -18.29 -15.27 -17.54
C GLU A 293 -16.87 -15.77 -17.23
N ARG A 294 -15.92 -14.85 -16.96
CA ARG A 294 -14.52 -15.19 -16.63
C ARG A 294 -14.27 -15.41 -15.14
N GLY A 295 -15.33 -15.42 -14.29
CA GLY A 295 -15.24 -15.77 -12.87
C GLY A 295 -14.44 -14.77 -12.01
N GLY A 296 -14.14 -13.60 -12.55
CA GLY A 296 -13.42 -12.55 -11.83
C GLY A 296 -14.38 -11.62 -11.08
N ALA A 297 -14.27 -11.52 -9.77
CA ALA A 297 -14.74 -10.34 -9.07
C ALA A 297 -13.86 -9.18 -9.52
N ALA A 298 -14.26 -8.49 -10.60
CA ALA A 298 -13.62 -7.25 -10.94
C ALA A 298 -13.79 -6.30 -9.76
N MET A 299 -12.69 -5.90 -9.14
CA MET A 299 -12.72 -4.62 -8.45
C MET A 299 -13.02 -3.55 -9.49
N PRO A 300 -13.86 -2.59 -9.16
CA PRO A 300 -14.10 -1.45 -10.01
C PRO A 300 -12.82 -0.67 -10.21
#